data_f970e881528e8203ba18af3b76d9e746
#
_entry.id   f970e881528e8203ba18af3b76d9e746
#
_cell.length_a   1.000
_cell.length_b   1.000
_cell.length_c   1.000
_cell.angle_alpha   90.00
_cell.angle_beta   90.00
_cell.angle_gamma   90.00
#
_symmetry.space_group_name_H-M   'P 1'
#
loop_
_entity.id
_entity.type
_entity.pdbx_description
1 polymer ?
#
loop_
_entity_poly.entity_id
_entity_poly.type
_entity_poly.pdbx_seq_one_letter_code
_entity_poly.pdbx_strand_id
1 'polypeptide(L)'
;MAASYLEASLDRLGAHVQRDDTIEICINPDGQVWGEFQGDHFMRGLGNPLTQTEIKDLGNQIASAASTTLSTKKPIVSVSILYRDRPIRAQVIQPPAVEGGFSISLRFFSSLPLEAIKLGFLYGKERSLEGLRFERNAALRDVVASGDIDAALRFCVENKLNMIVSGGTSTGKTVAARKILSLIPPE
;
A
#
# COMPACT_ATOMS: atom_id res chain seq x y z
N MET A 1 -3.61 -31.84 -13.08
CA MET A 1 -2.71 -31.72 -11.90
C MET A 1 -3.56 -31.27 -10.73
N ALA A 2 -3.40 -31.84 -9.54
CA ALA A 2 -4.11 -31.34 -8.36
C ALA A 2 -3.59 -29.93 -8.04
N ALA A 3 -4.50 -28.99 -7.74
CA ALA A 3 -4.12 -27.65 -7.31
C ALA A 3 -3.23 -27.74 -6.06
N SER A 4 -2.19 -26.92 -5.98
CA SER A 4 -1.35 -26.88 -4.79
C SER A 4 -2.17 -26.32 -3.61
N TYR A 5 -1.78 -26.66 -2.38
CA TYR A 5 -2.44 -26.12 -1.18
C TYR A 5 -2.47 -24.60 -1.18
N LEU A 6 -1.42 -23.96 -1.71
CA LEU A 6 -1.34 -22.50 -1.84
C LEU A 6 -2.38 -21.98 -2.84
N GLU A 7 -2.52 -22.62 -4.01
CA GLU A 7 -3.52 -22.22 -5.01
C GLU A 7 -4.93 -22.33 -4.44
N ALA A 8 -5.26 -23.43 -3.75
CA ALA A 8 -6.55 -23.62 -3.11
C ALA A 8 -6.84 -22.54 -2.04
N SER A 9 -5.81 -22.07 -1.32
CA SER A 9 -5.96 -21.01 -0.33
C SER A 9 -6.12 -19.63 -0.99
N LEU A 10 -5.40 -19.38 -2.08
CA LEU A 10 -5.56 -18.15 -2.86
C LEU A 10 -6.92 -18.10 -3.55
N ASP A 11 -7.47 -19.23 -4.00
CA ASP A 11 -8.81 -19.32 -4.62
C ASP A 11 -9.93 -18.88 -3.65
N ARG A 12 -9.71 -18.95 -2.34
CA ARG A 12 -10.65 -18.43 -1.32
C ARG A 12 -10.83 -16.91 -1.37
N LEU A 13 -9.85 -16.19 -1.90
CA LEU A 13 -9.97 -14.75 -2.15
C LEU A 13 -10.94 -14.44 -3.31
N GLY A 14 -11.52 -15.47 -3.93
CA GLY A 14 -12.53 -15.36 -4.96
C GLY A 14 -11.97 -15.04 -6.35
N ALA A 15 -12.86 -14.61 -7.23
CA ALA A 15 -12.53 -14.31 -8.64
C ALA A 15 -11.47 -13.20 -8.79
N HIS A 16 -11.25 -12.39 -7.75
CA HIS A 16 -10.33 -11.27 -7.81
C HIS A 16 -8.87 -11.68 -8.05
N VAL A 17 -8.45 -12.84 -7.53
CA VAL A 17 -7.07 -13.36 -7.75
C VAL A 17 -6.86 -13.81 -9.19
N GLN A 18 -7.95 -14.19 -9.87
CA GLN A 18 -7.90 -14.75 -11.23
C GLN A 18 -7.99 -13.69 -12.32
N ARG A 19 -8.34 -12.44 -11.97
CA ARG A 19 -8.46 -11.34 -12.93
C ARG A 19 -7.09 -10.90 -13.41
N ASP A 20 -6.95 -10.65 -14.71
CA ASP A 20 -5.71 -10.17 -15.31
C ASP A 20 -5.39 -8.72 -14.94
N ASP A 21 -6.43 -7.93 -14.64
CA ASP A 21 -6.31 -6.52 -14.27
C ASP A 21 -6.07 -6.28 -12.77
N THR A 22 -5.95 -7.34 -11.94
CA THR A 22 -5.61 -7.20 -10.52
C THR A 22 -4.16 -6.74 -10.38
N ILE A 23 -3.97 -5.63 -9.65
CA ILE A 23 -2.67 -5.04 -9.32
C ILE A 23 -2.22 -5.51 -7.94
N GLU A 24 -3.07 -5.36 -6.92
CA GLU A 24 -2.74 -5.71 -5.55
C GLU A 24 -3.96 -6.19 -4.79
N ILE A 25 -3.77 -7.17 -3.89
CA ILE A 25 -4.75 -7.59 -2.89
C ILE A 25 -4.08 -7.49 -1.52
N CYS A 26 -4.72 -6.77 -0.60
CA CYS A 26 -4.28 -6.64 0.78
C CYS A 26 -5.29 -7.30 1.71
N ILE A 27 -4.78 -8.04 2.69
CA ILE A 27 -5.55 -8.65 3.77
C ILE A 27 -5.05 -8.02 5.06
N ASN A 28 -5.93 -7.31 5.74
CA ASN A 28 -5.62 -6.61 6.97
C ASN A 28 -5.75 -7.52 8.19
N PRO A 29 -5.16 -7.15 9.34
CA PRO A 29 -5.28 -7.93 10.57
C PRO A 29 -6.71 -8.13 11.07
N ASP A 30 -7.65 -7.27 10.71
CA ASP A 30 -9.08 -7.40 11.01
C ASP A 30 -9.83 -8.40 10.11
N GLY A 31 -9.14 -8.97 9.14
CA GLY A 31 -9.69 -9.92 8.17
C GLY A 31 -10.26 -9.28 6.90
N GLN A 32 -10.35 -7.96 6.85
CA GLN A 32 -10.86 -7.28 5.67
C GLN A 32 -9.91 -7.45 4.48
N VAL A 33 -10.50 -7.72 3.32
CA VAL A 33 -9.78 -7.91 2.05
C VAL A 33 -10.02 -6.72 1.15
N TRP A 34 -8.93 -6.12 0.69
CA TRP A 34 -8.93 -4.95 -0.17
C TRP A 34 -8.21 -5.26 -1.47
N GLY A 35 -8.65 -4.67 -2.58
CA GLY A 35 -8.05 -4.87 -3.88
C GLY A 35 -7.94 -3.60 -4.69
N GLU A 36 -6.85 -3.52 -5.47
CA GLU A 36 -6.61 -2.52 -6.50
C GLU A 36 -6.59 -3.20 -7.86
N PHE A 37 -7.27 -2.60 -8.83
CA PHE A 37 -7.38 -3.11 -10.19
C PHE A 37 -6.91 -2.03 -11.18
N GLN A 38 -6.56 -2.45 -12.38
CA GLN A 38 -6.10 -1.52 -13.39
C GLN A 38 -7.18 -0.46 -13.69
N GLY A 39 -6.82 0.81 -13.55
CA GLY A 39 -7.72 1.95 -13.72
C GLY A 39 -8.40 2.43 -12.44
N ASP A 40 -8.28 1.72 -11.32
CA ASP A 40 -8.74 2.21 -10.03
C ASP A 40 -7.78 3.30 -9.51
N HIS A 41 -8.34 4.32 -8.85
CA HIS A 41 -7.55 5.36 -8.16
C HIS A 41 -7.27 5.01 -6.70
N PHE A 42 -8.03 4.09 -6.12
CA PHE A 42 -7.95 3.67 -4.73
C PHE A 42 -8.28 2.20 -4.59
N MET A 43 -7.75 1.57 -3.53
CA MET A 43 -8.18 0.24 -3.14
C MET A 43 -9.64 0.24 -2.71
N ARG A 44 -10.34 -0.83 -3.01
CA ARG A 44 -11.73 -1.05 -2.59
C ARG A 44 -11.89 -2.35 -1.81
N GLY A 45 -12.81 -2.37 -0.85
CA GLY A 45 -13.17 -3.57 -0.12
C GLY A 45 -13.74 -4.62 -1.07
N LEU A 46 -13.23 -5.85 -0.98
CA LEU A 46 -13.67 -6.95 -1.85
C LEU A 46 -14.80 -7.79 -1.23
N GLY A 47 -15.17 -7.50 0.02
CA GLY A 47 -16.05 -8.38 0.78
C GLY A 47 -15.36 -9.69 1.20
N ASN A 48 -16.13 -10.63 1.70
CA ASN A 48 -15.64 -11.95 2.12
C ASN A 48 -14.43 -11.88 3.06
N PRO A 49 -14.59 -11.30 4.27
CA PRO A 49 -13.49 -11.20 5.23
C PRO A 49 -13.01 -12.60 5.61
N LEU A 50 -11.70 -12.72 5.82
CA LEU A 50 -11.07 -13.95 6.25
C LEU A 50 -11.00 -14.03 7.78
N THR A 51 -11.11 -15.23 8.31
CA THR A 51 -10.84 -15.49 9.74
C THR A 51 -9.34 -15.41 10.02
N GLN A 52 -8.97 -15.15 11.28
CA GLN A 52 -7.56 -15.13 11.70
C GLN A 52 -6.83 -16.45 11.41
N THR A 53 -7.53 -17.58 11.48
CA THR A 53 -6.97 -18.89 11.15
C THR A 53 -6.66 -18.98 9.65
N GLU A 54 -7.58 -18.55 8.79
CA GLU A 54 -7.37 -18.58 7.34
C GLU A 54 -6.22 -17.66 6.90
N ILE A 55 -6.09 -16.47 7.50
CA ILE A 55 -4.99 -15.55 7.18
C ILE A 55 -3.66 -16.14 7.62
N LYS A 56 -3.61 -16.74 8.82
CA LYS A 56 -2.42 -17.40 9.34
C LYS A 56 -2.01 -18.58 8.46
N ASP A 57 -2.96 -19.41 8.06
CA ASP A 57 -2.71 -20.58 7.21
C ASP A 57 -2.19 -20.14 5.83
N LEU A 58 -2.81 -19.12 5.23
CA LEU A 58 -2.35 -18.54 3.97
C LEU A 58 -0.92 -17.99 4.10
N GLY A 59 -0.64 -17.23 5.17
CA GLY A 59 0.70 -16.68 5.43
C GLY A 59 1.77 -17.77 5.57
N ASN A 60 1.46 -18.85 6.28
CA ASN A 60 2.36 -19.99 6.43
C ASN A 60 2.59 -20.72 5.10
N GLN A 61 1.56 -20.88 4.28
CA GLN A 61 1.66 -21.53 2.97
C GLN A 61 2.49 -20.68 2.00
N ILE A 62 2.33 -19.35 2.01
CA ILE A 62 3.16 -18.44 1.23
C ILE A 62 4.63 -18.58 1.63
N ALA A 63 4.93 -18.58 2.92
CA ALA A 63 6.29 -18.76 3.41
C ALA A 63 6.88 -20.12 3.01
N SER A 64 6.10 -21.19 3.17
CA SER A 64 6.49 -22.56 2.82
C SER A 64 6.74 -22.73 1.33
N ALA A 65 5.90 -22.18 0.47
CA ALA A 65 6.05 -22.23 -1.00
C ALA A 65 7.38 -21.59 -1.46
N ALA A 66 7.91 -20.63 -0.70
CA ALA A 66 9.20 -20.00 -0.95
C ALA A 66 10.34 -20.60 -0.11
N SER A 67 10.15 -21.80 0.44
CA SER A 67 11.15 -22.52 1.26
C SER A 67 11.69 -21.68 2.44
N THR A 68 10.80 -20.86 3.04
CA THR A 68 11.12 -20.07 4.23
C THR A 68 10.09 -20.29 5.33
N THR A 69 10.35 -19.73 6.52
CA THR A 69 9.45 -19.86 7.66
C THR A 69 9.08 -18.49 8.22
N LEU A 70 7.86 -18.39 8.69
CA LEU A 70 7.34 -17.25 9.42
C LEU A 70 7.35 -17.57 10.91
N SER A 71 7.89 -16.70 11.73
CA SER A 71 7.99 -16.90 13.19
C SER A 71 8.09 -15.58 13.93
N THR A 72 7.93 -15.60 15.25
CA THR A 72 8.09 -14.39 16.11
C THR A 72 9.50 -13.78 16.01
N LYS A 73 10.52 -14.58 15.69
CA LYS A 73 11.90 -14.09 15.45
C LYS A 73 12.10 -13.59 14.01
N LYS A 74 11.26 -14.06 13.08
CA LYS A 74 11.24 -13.64 11.67
C LYS A 74 9.80 -13.29 11.30
N PRO A 75 9.29 -12.15 11.80
CA PRO A 75 7.87 -11.82 11.67
C PRO A 75 7.48 -11.25 10.31
N ILE A 76 8.45 -10.98 9.43
CA ILE A 76 8.23 -10.44 8.09
C ILE A 76 8.86 -11.37 7.06
N VAL A 77 8.05 -11.78 6.09
CA VAL A 77 8.49 -12.58 4.94
C VAL A 77 8.05 -11.86 3.67
N SER A 78 9.02 -11.61 2.76
CA SER A 78 8.75 -11.02 1.44
C SER A 78 9.32 -11.97 0.39
N VAL A 79 8.46 -12.55 -0.45
CA VAL A 79 8.80 -13.63 -1.37
C VAL A 79 8.04 -13.49 -2.69
N SER A 80 8.54 -14.21 -3.71
CA SER A 80 7.79 -14.41 -4.95
C SER A 80 7.21 -15.82 -4.97
N ILE A 81 5.95 -15.93 -5.30
CA ILE A 81 5.21 -17.19 -5.45
C ILE A 81 4.59 -17.26 -6.85
N LEU A 82 4.20 -18.45 -7.26
CA LEU A 82 3.45 -18.66 -8.49
C LEU A 82 2.01 -19.04 -8.15
N TYR A 83 1.05 -18.43 -8.85
CA TYR A 83 -0.34 -18.82 -8.84
C TYR A 83 -0.80 -19.03 -10.28
N ARG A 84 -1.06 -20.28 -10.65
CA ARG A 84 -1.43 -20.67 -12.03
C ARG A 84 -0.48 -20.04 -13.06
N ASP A 85 0.82 -20.23 -12.87
CA ASP A 85 1.91 -19.68 -13.68
C ASP A 85 2.05 -18.13 -13.65
N ARG A 86 1.18 -17.41 -12.94
CA ARG A 86 1.30 -15.97 -12.75
C ARG A 86 2.19 -15.68 -11.54
N PRO A 87 3.27 -14.91 -11.70
CA PRO A 87 4.11 -14.52 -10.57
C PRO A 87 3.39 -13.50 -9.70
N ILE A 88 3.47 -13.70 -8.38
CA ILE A 88 2.94 -12.79 -7.36
C ILE A 88 4.08 -12.49 -6.38
N ARG A 89 4.29 -11.21 -6.09
CA ARG A 89 5.12 -10.80 -4.97
C ARG A 89 4.26 -10.74 -3.72
N ALA A 90 4.56 -11.59 -2.77
CA ALA A 90 3.83 -11.69 -1.52
C ALA A 90 4.66 -11.14 -0.36
N GLN A 91 4.04 -10.35 0.50
CA GLN A 91 4.58 -9.94 1.79
C GLN A 91 3.63 -10.37 2.88
N VAL A 92 4.16 -11.06 3.88
CA VAL A 92 3.41 -11.51 5.05
C VAL A 92 4.06 -10.91 6.29
N ILE A 93 3.26 -10.32 7.15
CA ILE A 93 3.68 -9.71 8.41
C ILE A 93 2.85 -10.33 9.52
N GLN A 94 3.50 -10.74 10.62
CA GLN A 94 2.83 -11.26 11.80
C GLN A 94 3.31 -10.55 13.08
N PRO A 95 2.61 -10.71 14.20
CA PRO A 95 3.13 -10.23 15.48
C PRO A 95 4.54 -10.77 15.78
N PRO A 96 5.44 -9.94 16.37
CA PRO A 96 5.17 -8.61 16.93
C PRO A 96 5.34 -7.44 15.94
N ALA A 97 5.60 -7.67 14.65
CA ALA A 97 5.82 -6.61 13.68
C ALA A 97 4.53 -5.89 13.23
N VAL A 98 3.38 -6.48 13.52
CA VAL A 98 2.04 -5.90 13.31
C VAL A 98 1.16 -6.25 14.51
N GLU A 99 0.27 -5.34 14.88
CA GLU A 99 -0.72 -5.58 15.94
C GLU A 99 -1.99 -6.21 15.36
N GLY A 100 -2.69 -6.99 16.17
CA GLY A 100 -4.03 -7.50 15.88
C GLY A 100 -4.12 -8.74 15.00
N GLY A 101 -2.99 -9.29 14.51
CA GLY A 101 -3.01 -10.52 13.71
C GLY A 101 -2.01 -10.50 12.56
N PHE A 102 -2.34 -11.14 11.46
CA PHE A 102 -1.52 -11.20 10.26
C PHE A 102 -1.94 -10.12 9.26
N SER A 103 -0.98 -9.56 8.55
CA SER A 103 -1.22 -8.72 7.38
C SER A 103 -0.55 -9.36 6.16
N ILE A 104 -1.24 -9.42 5.03
CA ILE A 104 -0.72 -10.00 3.79
C ILE A 104 -0.95 -9.01 2.66
N SER A 105 0.09 -8.73 1.87
CA SER A 105 0.00 -8.00 0.60
C SER A 105 0.43 -8.93 -0.53
N LEU A 106 -0.39 -9.01 -1.58
CA LEU A 106 -0.19 -9.80 -2.78
C LEU A 106 -0.16 -8.87 -3.99
N ARG A 107 1.02 -8.62 -4.54
CA ARG A 107 1.19 -7.78 -5.72
C ARG A 107 1.36 -8.64 -6.96
N PHE A 108 0.47 -8.46 -7.91
CA PHE A 108 0.41 -9.21 -9.16
C PHE A 108 1.23 -8.52 -10.25
N PHE A 109 2.05 -9.29 -10.93
CA PHE A 109 2.75 -8.75 -12.09
C PHE A 109 1.81 -8.74 -13.29
N SER A 110 1.88 -7.65 -14.06
CA SER A 110 1.15 -7.55 -15.32
C SER A 110 1.65 -8.62 -16.28
N SER A 111 0.73 -9.31 -16.93
CA SER A 111 1.02 -10.23 -18.05
C SER A 111 1.21 -9.50 -19.38
N LEU A 112 0.94 -8.18 -19.41
CA LEU A 112 1.09 -7.38 -20.63
C LEU A 112 2.58 -7.25 -20.98
N PRO A 113 2.98 -7.49 -22.23
CA PRO A 113 4.32 -7.19 -22.70
C PRO A 113 4.60 -5.69 -22.55
N LEU A 114 5.85 -5.34 -22.22
CA LEU A 114 6.22 -3.94 -21.97
C LEU A 114 5.87 -3.01 -23.15
N GLU A 115 5.94 -3.52 -24.37
CA GLU A 115 5.61 -2.79 -25.60
C GLU A 115 4.11 -2.43 -25.69
N ALA A 116 3.25 -3.18 -25.01
CA ALA A 116 1.81 -2.91 -24.97
C ALA A 116 1.43 -1.86 -23.92
N ILE A 117 2.35 -1.50 -23.02
CA ILE A 117 2.12 -0.50 -21.97
C ILE A 117 2.17 0.88 -22.59
N LYS A 118 1.02 1.56 -22.63
CA LYS A 118 0.93 2.96 -23.06
C LYS A 118 1.23 3.88 -21.88
N LEU A 119 2.30 4.65 -22.01
CA LEU A 119 2.61 5.71 -21.07
C LEU A 119 1.76 6.94 -21.39
N GLY A 120 1.24 7.58 -20.37
CA GLY A 120 0.46 8.80 -20.49
C GLY A 120 0.76 9.78 -19.36
N PHE A 121 0.32 11.01 -19.54
CA PHE A 121 0.41 12.00 -18.47
C PHE A 121 -0.68 11.77 -17.43
N LEU A 122 -0.33 11.80 -16.16
CA LEU A 122 -1.27 11.59 -15.03
C LEU A 122 -2.51 12.50 -15.10
N TYR A 123 -2.36 13.70 -15.64
CA TYR A 123 -3.44 14.67 -15.79
C TYR A 123 -3.96 14.79 -17.24
N GLY A 124 -3.72 13.79 -18.07
CA GLY A 124 -4.18 13.73 -19.47
C GLY A 124 -3.46 14.68 -20.44
N LYS A 125 -2.56 15.53 -19.96
CA LYS A 125 -1.76 16.45 -20.78
C LYS A 125 -0.47 16.83 -20.10
N GLU A 126 0.50 17.26 -20.91
CA GLU A 126 1.72 17.85 -20.39
C GLU A 126 1.42 19.14 -19.62
N ARG A 127 2.07 19.30 -18.47
CA ARG A 127 2.03 20.50 -17.65
C ARG A 127 3.44 20.98 -17.36
N SER A 128 3.65 22.28 -17.39
CA SER A 128 4.88 22.87 -16.89
C SER A 128 4.96 22.72 -15.39
N LEU A 129 5.66 21.68 -14.93
CA LEU A 129 5.87 21.44 -13.50
C LEU A 129 6.64 22.58 -12.83
N GLU A 130 7.50 23.26 -13.57
CA GLU A 130 8.30 24.37 -13.08
C GLU A 130 7.43 25.59 -12.76
N GLY A 131 6.53 25.99 -13.65
CA GLY A 131 5.57 27.08 -13.42
C GLY A 131 4.67 26.81 -12.20
N LEU A 132 4.05 25.60 -12.15
CA LEU A 132 3.21 25.20 -11.01
C LEU A 132 3.99 25.19 -9.68
N ARG A 133 5.24 24.75 -9.70
CA ARG A 133 6.11 24.75 -8.53
C ARG A 133 6.42 26.18 -8.07
N PHE A 134 6.65 27.08 -8.99
CA PHE A 134 6.95 28.48 -8.69
C PHE A 134 5.77 29.19 -8.02
N GLU A 135 4.58 29.08 -8.60
CA GLU A 135 3.34 29.63 -8.06
C GLU A 135 3.02 29.08 -6.66
N ARG A 136 3.10 27.77 -6.49
CA ARG A 136 2.87 27.12 -5.20
C ARG A 136 3.88 27.53 -4.13
N ASN A 137 5.15 27.68 -4.49
CA ASN A 137 6.19 28.12 -3.56
C ASN A 137 6.00 29.59 -3.17
N ALA A 138 5.53 30.45 -4.08
CA ALA A 138 5.18 31.83 -3.78
C ALA A 138 4.00 31.87 -2.77
N ALA A 139 2.93 31.15 -3.06
CA ALA A 139 1.77 31.06 -2.16
C ALA A 139 2.14 30.54 -0.76
N LEU A 140 3.01 29.51 -0.68
CA LEU A 140 3.48 29.01 0.61
C LEU A 140 4.28 30.09 1.38
N ARG A 141 5.13 30.86 0.71
CA ARG A 141 5.90 31.95 1.35
C ARG A 141 4.97 33.00 1.94
N ASP A 142 3.90 33.35 1.23
CA ASP A 142 2.91 34.33 1.70
C ASP A 142 2.20 33.84 2.97
N VAL A 143 1.80 32.55 2.99
CA VAL A 143 1.19 31.92 4.17
C VAL A 143 2.18 31.89 5.34
N VAL A 144 3.44 31.52 5.11
CA VAL A 144 4.48 31.49 6.15
C VAL A 144 4.76 32.92 6.67
N ALA A 145 4.75 33.93 5.80
CA ALA A 145 4.98 35.34 6.18
C ALA A 145 3.89 35.87 7.11
N SER A 146 2.68 35.30 7.10
CA SER A 146 1.62 35.67 8.06
C SER A 146 1.92 35.21 9.49
N GLY A 147 2.87 34.32 9.70
CA GLY A 147 3.22 33.74 11.02
C GLY A 147 2.28 32.64 11.50
N ASP A 148 1.26 32.29 10.73
CA ASP A 148 0.33 31.21 11.07
C ASP A 148 0.90 29.84 10.64
N ILE A 149 1.53 29.14 11.61
CA ILE A 149 2.13 27.84 11.39
C ILE A 149 1.07 26.80 11.02
N ASP A 150 -0.12 26.85 11.63
CA ASP A 150 -1.19 25.88 11.37
C ASP A 150 -1.74 26.05 9.94
N ALA A 151 -1.89 27.28 9.46
CA ALA A 151 -2.24 27.54 8.06
C ALA A 151 -1.16 27.04 7.09
N ALA A 152 0.13 27.24 7.42
CA ALA A 152 1.23 26.76 6.60
C ALA A 152 1.27 25.22 6.52
N LEU A 153 1.05 24.52 7.64
CA LEU A 153 0.98 23.05 7.66
C LEU A 153 -0.22 22.54 6.86
N ARG A 154 -1.38 23.17 7.01
CA ARG A 154 -2.58 22.84 6.23
C ARG A 154 -2.34 23.04 4.74
N PHE A 155 -1.75 24.16 4.34
CA PHE A 155 -1.38 24.41 2.95
C PHE A 155 -0.48 23.30 2.39
N CYS A 156 0.52 22.86 3.17
CA CYS A 156 1.42 21.77 2.76
C CYS A 156 0.67 20.45 2.54
N VAL A 157 -0.26 20.10 3.42
CA VAL A 157 -1.06 18.87 3.31
C VAL A 157 -2.00 18.94 2.10
N GLU A 158 -2.77 20.02 1.96
CA GLU A 158 -3.72 20.21 0.86
C GLU A 158 -3.04 20.21 -0.53
N ASN A 159 -1.83 20.76 -0.60
CA ASN A 159 -1.02 20.75 -1.82
C ASN A 159 -0.13 19.50 -1.98
N LYS A 160 -0.30 18.49 -1.13
CA LYS A 160 0.43 17.20 -1.17
C LYS A 160 1.95 17.38 -1.23
N LEU A 161 2.48 18.31 -0.42
CA LEU A 161 3.92 18.59 -0.38
C LEU A 161 4.66 17.53 0.43
N ASN A 162 5.88 17.21 0.01
CA ASN A 162 6.78 16.40 0.81
C ASN A 162 7.28 17.22 2.01
N MET A 163 7.15 16.64 3.21
CA MET A 163 7.55 17.29 4.46
C MET A 163 8.55 16.43 5.21
N ILE A 164 9.55 17.07 5.82
CA ILE A 164 10.54 16.42 6.67
C ILE A 164 10.45 17.05 8.06
N VAL A 165 10.18 16.21 9.08
CA VAL A 165 10.22 16.64 10.48
C VAL A 165 11.54 16.20 11.08
N SER A 166 12.41 17.17 11.39
CA SER A 166 13.74 16.95 11.93
C SER A 166 13.92 17.63 13.30
N GLY A 167 14.80 17.09 14.12
CA GLY A 167 15.13 17.64 15.43
C GLY A 167 15.84 16.60 16.30
N GLY A 168 16.40 17.04 17.43
CA GLY A 168 17.07 16.20 18.42
C GLY A 168 16.15 15.22 19.15
N THR A 169 16.68 14.46 20.07
CA THR A 169 15.89 13.57 20.94
C THR A 169 14.94 14.40 21.80
N SER A 170 13.74 13.91 22.04
CA SER A 170 12.70 14.53 22.90
C SER A 170 12.21 15.93 22.46
N THR A 171 12.42 16.33 21.20
CA THR A 171 11.98 17.64 20.69
C THR A 171 10.55 17.65 20.13
N GLY A 172 9.76 16.57 20.34
CA GLY A 172 8.37 16.52 19.89
C GLY A 172 8.16 16.17 18.41
N LYS A 173 9.16 15.64 17.69
CA LYS A 173 9.05 15.24 16.28
C LYS A 173 7.82 14.37 15.99
N THR A 174 7.60 13.35 16.82
CA THR A 174 6.46 12.45 16.66
C THR A 174 5.14 13.18 16.84
N VAL A 175 5.06 14.13 17.79
CA VAL A 175 3.86 14.92 18.01
C VAL A 175 3.58 15.83 16.81
N ALA A 176 4.62 16.50 16.29
CA ALA A 176 4.51 17.32 15.09
C ALA A 176 4.06 16.50 13.87
N ALA A 177 4.66 15.34 13.65
CA ALA A 177 4.27 14.44 12.56
C ALA A 177 2.80 13.98 12.70
N ARG A 178 2.37 13.61 13.90
CA ARG A 178 0.96 13.23 14.17
C ARG A 178 -0.01 14.39 13.92
N LYS A 179 0.38 15.61 14.30
CA LYS A 179 -0.44 16.80 14.00
C LYS A 179 -0.58 17.01 12.49
N ILE A 180 0.50 16.88 11.73
CA ILE A 180 0.47 16.99 10.26
C ILE A 180 -0.46 15.92 9.67
N LEU A 181 -0.35 14.67 10.10
CA LEU A 181 -1.20 13.58 9.64
C LEU A 181 -2.69 13.82 9.97
N SER A 182 -2.99 14.45 11.11
CA SER A 182 -4.39 14.77 11.48
C SER A 182 -5.03 15.87 10.63
N LEU A 183 -4.25 16.58 9.81
CA LEU A 183 -4.75 17.57 8.86
C LEU A 183 -5.17 16.96 7.52
N ILE A 184 -4.89 15.68 7.28
CA ILE A 184 -5.33 14.97 6.07
C ILE A 184 -6.84 14.81 6.17
N PRO A 185 -7.60 15.32 5.16
CA PRO A 185 -9.05 15.17 5.17
C PRO A 185 -9.45 13.69 5.20
N PRO A 186 -10.52 13.33 5.90
CA PRO A 186 -11.13 12.02 5.71
C PRO A 186 -11.68 11.94 4.27
N GLU A 187 -11.49 10.80 3.64
CA GLU A 187 -12.06 10.52 2.31
C GLU A 187 -13.57 10.42 2.35
#